data_a2c4c77aa1a545d90b6cb9d795f7a219
#
_entry.id   a2c4c77aa1a545d90b6cb9d795f7a219
#
_cell.length_a   1.000
_cell.length_b   1.000
_cell.length_c   1.000
_cell.angle_alpha   90.00
_cell.angle_beta   90.00
_cell.angle_gamma   90.00
#
_symmetry.space_group_name_H-M   'P 1'
#
loop_
_entity.id
_entity.type
_entity.pdbx_description
1 polymer ?
#
loop_
_entity_poly.entity_id
_entity_poly.type
_entity_poly.pdbx_seq_one_letter_code
_entity_poly.pdbx_strand_id
1 'polypeptide(L)'
;MVFAWLGPEGGEPPALPALDCFVAPASHSFAFKGMWQCNWLQAFEVGIDPVHTSFLHRFEHDEDGAETRKAYGRQFRAPSVGDVDGERWPMTRVMREVCSPEIRHETVMPGVTRLTTLRLINERLTHVRITHALFPCTFVIPLSPTMTITQMHLPIDDTHTYWVSFFTSFAGPVDKDTMRAQRAATMTMPDYIPKKGQHNDWGFDAEDQRTRTFLGLGE
;
A
#
# COMPACT_ATOMS: atom_id res chain seq x y z
N MET A 1 8.94 0.93 -17.30
CA MET A 1 8.92 -0.52 -16.99
C MET A 1 8.84 -1.26 -18.31
N VAL A 2 9.56 -2.36 -18.45
CA VAL A 2 9.53 -3.23 -19.63
C VAL A 2 9.02 -4.58 -19.18
N PHE A 3 8.02 -5.12 -19.87
CA PHE A 3 7.54 -6.48 -19.68
C PHE A 3 8.14 -7.36 -20.78
N ALA A 4 8.73 -8.47 -20.38
CA ALA A 4 9.29 -9.45 -21.31
C ALA A 4 8.51 -10.76 -21.16
N TRP A 5 8.15 -11.35 -22.31
CA TRP A 5 7.56 -12.67 -22.35
C TRP A 5 8.64 -13.70 -22.76
N LEU A 6 8.79 -14.71 -21.93
CA LEU A 6 9.77 -15.78 -22.13
C LEU A 6 9.03 -17.11 -22.43
N GLY A 7 8.16 -17.06 -23.43
CA GLY A 7 7.40 -18.24 -23.87
C GLY A 7 8.14 -19.07 -24.95
N PRO A 8 7.51 -20.15 -25.42
CA PRO A 8 8.08 -20.99 -26.47
C PRO A 8 8.32 -20.19 -27.76
N GLU A 9 9.32 -20.59 -28.53
CA GLU A 9 9.61 -20.00 -29.84
C GLU A 9 8.38 -20.12 -30.79
N GLY A 10 8.04 -19.01 -31.42
CA GLY A 10 6.86 -18.93 -32.28
C GLY A 10 5.51 -18.80 -31.56
N GLY A 11 5.51 -18.78 -30.23
CA GLY A 11 4.30 -18.51 -29.45
C GLY A 11 3.95 -17.02 -29.42
N GLU A 12 2.65 -16.72 -29.29
CA GLU A 12 2.21 -15.33 -29.09
C GLU A 12 2.24 -14.92 -27.61
N PRO A 13 2.74 -13.72 -27.30
CA PRO A 13 2.71 -13.23 -25.91
C PRO A 13 1.26 -13.04 -25.45
N PRO A 14 0.93 -13.40 -24.20
CA PRO A 14 -0.37 -13.09 -23.63
C PRO A 14 -0.56 -11.57 -23.54
N ALA A 15 -1.82 -11.12 -23.60
CA ALA A 15 -2.12 -9.73 -23.36
C ALA A 15 -1.69 -9.30 -21.94
N LEU A 16 -1.17 -8.09 -21.81
CA LEU A 16 -0.90 -7.52 -20.48
C LEU A 16 -2.21 -7.44 -19.67
N PRO A 17 -2.16 -7.77 -18.37
CA PRO A 17 -3.34 -7.65 -17.53
C PRO A 17 -3.81 -6.19 -17.48
N ALA A 18 -5.13 -5.99 -17.56
CA ALA A 18 -5.75 -4.66 -17.48
C ALA A 18 -5.81 -4.19 -16.00
N LEU A 19 -4.64 -3.99 -15.38
CA LEU A 19 -4.57 -3.42 -14.04
C LEU A 19 -4.98 -1.95 -14.07
N ASP A 20 -5.59 -1.46 -12.99
CA ASP A 20 -6.01 -0.07 -12.84
C ASP A 20 -4.94 0.93 -13.26
N CYS A 21 -3.70 0.70 -12.82
CA CYS A 21 -2.55 1.55 -13.09
C CYS A 21 -2.13 1.58 -14.57
N PHE A 22 -2.52 0.59 -15.39
CA PHE A 22 -2.19 0.53 -16.82
C PHE A 22 -3.29 1.09 -17.71
N VAL A 23 -4.54 1.10 -17.22
CA VAL A 23 -5.69 1.58 -17.99
C VAL A 23 -6.15 2.97 -17.59
N ALA A 24 -5.73 3.46 -16.41
CA ALA A 24 -6.04 4.81 -15.97
C ALA A 24 -5.37 5.88 -16.84
N PRO A 25 -5.99 7.06 -17.00
CA PRO A 25 -5.34 8.19 -17.65
C PRO A 25 -4.00 8.52 -16.98
N ALA A 26 -2.98 8.90 -17.77
CA ALA A 26 -1.65 9.21 -17.24
C ALA A 26 -1.65 10.29 -16.15
N SER A 27 -2.60 11.23 -16.17
CA SER A 27 -2.77 12.24 -15.11
C SER A 27 -3.27 11.67 -13.78
N HIS A 28 -3.90 10.50 -13.80
CA HIS A 28 -4.51 9.85 -12.63
C HIS A 28 -3.59 8.80 -11.99
N SER A 29 -2.39 8.61 -12.52
CA SER A 29 -1.45 7.63 -12.00
C SER A 29 -0.09 8.24 -11.72
N PHE A 30 0.58 7.77 -10.65
CA PHE A 30 1.94 8.12 -10.29
C PHE A 30 2.73 6.86 -10.02
N ALA A 31 3.77 6.63 -10.83
CA ALA A 31 4.68 5.50 -10.70
C ALA A 31 5.97 5.90 -9.98
N PHE A 32 6.46 5.03 -9.11
CA PHE A 32 7.76 5.18 -8.46
C PHE A 32 8.37 3.81 -8.16
N LYS A 33 9.64 3.80 -7.80
CA LYS A 33 10.32 2.58 -7.34
C LYS A 33 11.09 2.84 -6.06
N GLY A 34 11.44 1.77 -5.38
CA GLY A 34 12.39 1.76 -4.28
C GLY A 34 13.13 0.42 -4.27
N MET A 35 14.22 0.35 -3.54
CA MET A 35 14.94 -0.89 -3.30
C MET A 35 14.80 -1.26 -1.81
N TRP A 36 14.39 -2.47 -1.54
CA TRP A 36 14.30 -3.01 -0.18
C TRP A 36 15.37 -4.07 0.04
N GLN A 37 15.98 -4.01 1.22
CA GLN A 37 16.97 -4.97 1.68
C GLN A 37 16.28 -6.17 2.33
N CYS A 38 15.45 -6.86 1.57
CA CYS A 38 14.80 -8.10 1.98
C CYS A 38 14.44 -8.96 0.76
N ASN A 39 14.14 -10.22 1.01
CA ASN A 39 13.62 -11.12 -0.01
C ASN A 39 12.24 -10.65 -0.52
N TRP A 40 11.99 -10.81 -1.81
CA TRP A 40 10.74 -10.38 -2.46
C TRP A 40 9.49 -11.02 -1.85
N LEU A 41 9.59 -12.27 -1.40
CA LEU A 41 8.46 -12.98 -0.81
C LEU A 41 8.08 -12.37 0.54
N GLN A 42 9.06 -12.03 1.39
CA GLN A 42 8.82 -11.35 2.66
C GLN A 42 8.13 -9.99 2.45
N ALA A 43 8.58 -9.23 1.45
CA ALA A 43 7.96 -7.97 1.08
C ALA A 43 6.52 -8.17 0.54
N PHE A 44 6.29 -9.23 -0.22
CA PHE A 44 4.97 -9.58 -0.74
C PHE A 44 4.02 -10.03 0.38
N GLU A 45 4.48 -10.91 1.28
CA GLU A 45 3.69 -11.44 2.40
C GLU A 45 3.18 -10.32 3.30
N VAL A 46 4.03 -9.37 3.70
CA VAL A 46 3.60 -8.24 4.52
C VAL A 46 2.60 -7.34 3.79
N GLY A 47 2.76 -7.18 2.48
CA GLY A 47 1.87 -6.35 1.67
C GLY A 47 0.45 -6.90 1.53
N ILE A 48 0.30 -8.22 1.52
CA ILE A 48 -1.00 -8.88 1.43
C ILE A 48 -1.64 -9.18 2.78
N ASP A 49 -0.88 -9.15 3.89
CA ASP A 49 -1.40 -9.36 5.23
C ASP A 49 -2.36 -8.21 5.62
N PRO A 50 -3.66 -8.50 5.86
CA PRO A 50 -4.60 -7.46 6.22
C PRO A 50 -4.51 -7.05 7.70
N VAL A 51 -3.78 -7.80 8.53
CA VAL A 51 -3.71 -7.59 9.97
C VAL A 51 -2.52 -6.71 10.35
N HIS A 52 -1.41 -6.74 9.58
CA HIS A 52 -0.23 -5.94 9.89
C HIS A 52 -0.53 -4.45 10.10
N THR A 53 -1.54 -3.92 9.38
CA THR A 53 -1.93 -2.51 9.52
C THR A 53 -2.46 -2.15 10.90
N SER A 54 -2.99 -3.12 11.64
CA SER A 54 -3.47 -2.92 13.02
C SER A 54 -2.33 -2.83 14.04
N PHE A 55 -1.12 -3.20 13.65
CA PHE A 55 0.09 -3.19 14.50
C PHE A 55 1.17 -2.29 13.88
N LEU A 56 1.65 -2.60 12.68
CA LEU A 56 2.77 -1.88 12.08
C LEU A 56 2.41 -0.45 11.64
N HIS A 57 1.14 -0.19 11.32
CA HIS A 57 0.62 1.14 10.99
C HIS A 57 -0.31 1.70 12.07
N ARG A 58 -0.17 1.22 13.29
CA ARG A 58 -1.02 1.65 14.40
C ARG A 58 -0.60 3.00 14.93
N PHE A 59 -1.58 3.89 15.01
CA PHE A 59 -1.48 5.15 15.75
C PHE A 59 -2.20 5.02 17.11
N GLU A 60 -1.63 5.60 18.14
CA GLU A 60 -2.24 5.60 19.47
C GLU A 60 -3.39 6.61 19.58
N HIS A 61 -3.48 7.53 18.64
CA HIS A 61 -4.53 8.54 18.53
C HIS A 61 -5.22 8.50 17.18
N ASP A 62 -6.39 9.16 17.11
CA ASP A 62 -7.09 9.35 15.84
C ASP A 62 -6.36 10.37 14.99
N GLU A 63 -5.97 9.95 13.77
CA GLU A 63 -5.32 10.82 12.80
C GLU A 63 -6.33 11.29 11.75
N ASP A 64 -6.32 12.58 11.44
CA ASP A 64 -7.20 13.15 10.42
C ASP A 64 -6.66 13.06 8.99
N GLY A 65 -5.46 12.49 8.83
CA GLY A 65 -4.74 12.37 7.56
C GLY A 65 -4.17 13.68 7.03
N ALA A 66 -4.02 14.70 7.89
CA ALA A 66 -3.42 15.98 7.48
C ALA A 66 -1.98 15.79 7.01
N GLU A 67 -1.17 15.02 7.74
CA GLU A 67 0.21 14.72 7.37
C GLU A 67 0.28 13.89 6.08
N THR A 68 -0.59 12.88 5.93
CA THR A 68 -0.68 12.11 4.68
C THR A 68 -1.02 13.01 3.48
N ARG A 69 -1.94 13.96 3.63
CA ARG A 69 -2.26 14.93 2.58
C ARG A 69 -1.10 15.86 2.27
N LYS A 70 -0.33 16.25 3.28
CA LYS A 70 0.87 17.07 3.10
C LYS A 70 1.96 16.33 2.34
N ALA A 71 2.15 15.05 2.65
CA ALA A 71 3.18 14.22 2.03
C ALA A 71 2.82 13.75 0.61
N TYR A 72 1.55 13.40 0.36
CA TYR A 72 1.12 12.73 -0.88
C TYR A 72 0.14 13.53 -1.74
N GLY A 73 -0.26 14.72 -1.29
CA GLY A 73 -1.17 15.58 -2.02
C GLY A 73 -2.65 15.45 -1.63
N ARG A 74 -3.47 16.37 -2.15
CA ARG A 74 -4.89 16.52 -1.78
C ARG A 74 -5.78 15.35 -2.17
N GLN A 75 -5.36 14.50 -3.11
CA GLN A 75 -6.06 13.29 -3.50
C GLN A 75 -6.07 12.23 -2.38
N PHE A 76 -5.09 12.25 -1.48
CA PHE A 76 -5.10 11.44 -0.28
C PHE A 76 -6.02 12.06 0.76
N ARG A 77 -7.25 11.65 0.76
CA ARG A 77 -8.17 11.92 1.86
C ARG A 77 -8.00 10.83 2.90
N ALA A 78 -7.94 11.22 4.17
CA ALA A 78 -7.96 10.25 5.24
C ALA A 78 -9.17 9.32 5.05
N PRO A 79 -8.97 8.02 4.87
CA PRO A 79 -10.08 7.10 4.79
C PRO A 79 -10.83 7.12 6.12
N SER A 80 -12.13 7.18 6.04
CA SER A 80 -13.02 7.02 7.20
C SER A 80 -14.14 6.06 6.82
N VAL A 81 -14.67 5.38 7.80
CA VAL A 81 -15.80 4.46 7.60
C VAL A 81 -17.16 5.18 7.61
N GLY A 82 -17.15 6.50 7.72
CA GLY A 82 -18.37 7.31 7.82
C GLY A 82 -18.80 7.53 9.27
N ASP A 83 -20.09 7.79 9.45
CA ASP A 83 -20.69 8.04 10.76
C ASP A 83 -20.99 6.71 11.45
N VAL A 84 -20.47 6.55 12.66
CA VAL A 84 -20.72 5.41 13.54
C VAL A 84 -21.34 5.96 14.81
N ASP A 85 -22.65 5.78 14.99
CA ASP A 85 -23.42 6.23 16.14
C ASP A 85 -23.27 7.75 16.43
N GLY A 86 -23.25 8.57 15.37
CA GLY A 86 -23.10 10.03 15.46
C GLY A 86 -21.64 10.53 15.51
N GLU A 87 -20.68 9.63 15.41
CA GLU A 87 -19.26 9.95 15.43
C GLU A 87 -18.56 9.46 14.16
N ARG A 88 -17.74 10.30 13.55
CA ARG A 88 -16.96 9.93 12.36
C ARG A 88 -15.70 9.17 12.78
N TRP A 89 -15.61 7.91 12.38
CA TRP A 89 -14.45 7.07 12.67
C TRP A 89 -13.39 7.17 11.57
N PRO A 90 -12.18 7.68 11.89
CA PRO A 90 -11.04 7.56 10.97
C PRO A 90 -10.54 6.11 10.89
N MET A 91 -9.85 5.76 9.80
CA MET A 91 -9.31 4.41 9.63
C MET A 91 -8.27 4.04 10.70
N THR A 92 -7.53 5.01 11.23
CA THR A 92 -6.59 4.78 12.34
C THR A 92 -7.29 4.20 13.57
N ARG A 93 -8.50 4.69 13.89
CA ARG A 93 -9.32 4.15 14.98
C ARG A 93 -9.83 2.73 14.65
N VAL A 94 -10.32 2.51 13.45
CA VAL A 94 -10.79 1.18 13.03
C VAL A 94 -9.67 0.14 13.12
N MET A 95 -8.45 0.47 12.67
CA MET A 95 -7.31 -0.42 12.75
C MET A 95 -6.89 -0.70 14.19
N ARG A 96 -6.95 0.30 15.07
CA ARG A 96 -6.58 0.18 16.48
C ARG A 96 -7.60 -0.63 17.29
N GLU A 97 -8.91 -0.38 17.09
CA GLU A 97 -9.97 -0.97 17.91
C GLU A 97 -10.48 -2.31 17.36
N VAL A 98 -10.42 -2.53 16.03
CA VAL A 98 -10.84 -3.77 15.38
C VAL A 98 -9.64 -4.49 14.76
N CYS A 99 -8.74 -4.96 15.62
CA CYS A 99 -7.48 -5.56 15.20
C CYS A 99 -7.56 -7.05 14.79
N SER A 100 -8.70 -7.72 15.03
CA SER A 100 -8.93 -9.12 14.65
C SER A 100 -10.04 -9.23 13.60
N PRO A 101 -9.78 -8.93 12.34
CA PRO A 101 -10.79 -9.04 11.29
C PRO A 101 -11.06 -10.49 10.90
N GLU A 102 -12.26 -10.75 10.38
CA GLU A 102 -12.51 -11.95 9.60
C GLU A 102 -11.85 -11.80 8.21
N ILE A 103 -11.15 -12.83 7.77
CA ILE A 103 -10.45 -12.85 6.47
C ILE A 103 -11.04 -13.98 5.63
N ARG A 104 -11.47 -13.63 4.42
CA ARG A 104 -11.92 -14.59 3.41
C ARG A 104 -11.01 -14.48 2.21
N HIS A 105 -10.75 -15.61 1.54
CA HIS A 105 -9.99 -15.63 0.30
C HIS A 105 -10.68 -16.50 -0.74
N GLU A 106 -10.52 -16.13 -1.99
CA GLU A 106 -11.04 -16.89 -3.12
C GLU A 106 -10.14 -16.68 -4.36
N THR A 107 -9.97 -17.73 -5.13
CA THR A 107 -9.30 -17.62 -6.44
C THR A 107 -10.32 -17.12 -7.46
N VAL A 108 -10.13 -15.90 -7.95
CA VAL A 108 -11.04 -15.26 -8.92
C VAL A 108 -10.68 -15.56 -10.38
N MET A 109 -9.40 -15.87 -10.61
CA MET A 109 -8.87 -16.39 -11.88
C MET A 109 -7.50 -17.04 -11.63
N PRO A 110 -6.94 -17.82 -12.57
CA PRO A 110 -5.62 -18.42 -12.40
C PRO A 110 -4.57 -17.37 -12.01
N GLY A 111 -3.86 -17.62 -10.92
CA GLY A 111 -2.83 -16.71 -10.39
C GLY A 111 -3.35 -15.46 -9.67
N VAL A 112 -4.64 -15.26 -9.52
CA VAL A 112 -5.24 -14.11 -8.82
C VAL A 112 -6.13 -14.56 -7.68
N THR A 113 -5.74 -14.17 -6.46
CA THR A 113 -6.51 -14.39 -5.25
C THR A 113 -7.09 -13.08 -4.73
N ARG A 114 -8.37 -13.04 -4.46
CA ARG A 114 -9.04 -11.96 -3.76
C ARG A 114 -9.04 -12.23 -2.26
N LEU A 115 -8.54 -11.30 -1.48
CA LEU A 115 -8.57 -11.29 -0.02
C LEU A 115 -9.60 -10.27 0.43
N THR A 116 -10.64 -10.72 1.12
CA THR A 116 -11.68 -9.86 1.68
C THR A 116 -11.51 -9.81 3.20
N THR A 117 -11.25 -8.63 3.72
CA THR A 117 -11.09 -8.37 5.15
C THR A 117 -12.34 -7.68 5.67
N LEU A 118 -12.96 -8.27 6.68
CA LEU A 118 -14.19 -7.79 7.32
C LEU A 118 -13.88 -7.37 8.75
N ARG A 119 -14.04 -6.07 9.05
CA ARG A 119 -13.94 -5.53 10.41
C ARG A 119 -15.32 -5.13 10.89
N LEU A 120 -15.90 -5.91 11.78
CA LEU A 120 -17.19 -5.62 12.38
C LEU A 120 -17.01 -4.47 13.39
N ILE A 121 -17.54 -3.31 13.07
CA ILE A 121 -17.44 -2.12 13.92
C ILE A 121 -18.57 -2.16 14.98
N ASN A 122 -19.79 -2.44 14.53
CA ASN A 122 -20.94 -2.70 15.39
C ASN A 122 -21.96 -3.60 14.65
N GLU A 123 -23.12 -3.87 15.26
CA GLU A 123 -24.16 -4.74 14.69
C GLU A 123 -24.68 -4.29 13.29
N ARG A 124 -24.46 -3.04 12.90
CA ARG A 124 -24.99 -2.45 11.67
C ARG A 124 -23.90 -2.14 10.63
N LEU A 125 -22.63 -2.05 11.06
CA LEU A 125 -21.56 -1.55 10.21
C LEU A 125 -20.35 -2.48 10.21
N THR A 126 -20.00 -2.94 9.02
CA THR A 126 -18.79 -3.70 8.77
C THR A 126 -17.92 -2.94 7.76
N HIS A 127 -16.68 -2.65 8.14
CA HIS A 127 -15.69 -2.15 7.18
C HIS A 127 -15.20 -3.32 6.34
N VAL A 128 -15.30 -3.18 5.01
CA VAL A 128 -14.85 -4.18 4.04
C VAL A 128 -13.66 -3.64 3.28
N ARG A 129 -12.56 -4.39 3.26
CA ARG A 129 -11.37 -4.10 2.44
C ARG A 129 -11.10 -5.29 1.53
N ILE A 130 -10.86 -5.00 0.25
CA ILE A 130 -10.55 -6.02 -0.76
C ILE A 130 -9.15 -5.78 -1.27
N THR A 131 -8.29 -6.80 -1.17
CA THR A 131 -6.94 -6.82 -1.72
C THR A 131 -6.88 -7.93 -2.77
N HIS A 132 -6.24 -7.67 -3.90
CA HIS A 132 -5.96 -8.69 -4.92
C HIS A 132 -4.48 -9.03 -4.91
N ALA A 133 -4.18 -10.30 -4.68
CA ALA A 133 -2.84 -10.85 -4.82
C ALA A 133 -2.71 -11.51 -6.18
N LEU A 134 -1.78 -11.05 -7.00
CA LEU A 134 -1.48 -11.57 -8.33
C LEU A 134 -0.11 -12.25 -8.27
N PHE A 135 -0.15 -13.57 -8.21
CA PHE A 135 1.09 -14.37 -8.14
C PHE A 135 1.96 -14.17 -9.40
N PRO A 136 3.28 -14.10 -9.28
CA PRO A 136 4.05 -14.34 -8.06
C PRO A 136 4.30 -13.12 -7.17
N CYS A 137 4.29 -11.90 -7.67
CA CYS A 137 4.93 -10.79 -6.98
C CYS A 137 4.14 -9.46 -7.01
N THR A 138 2.87 -9.47 -7.40
CA THR A 138 2.06 -8.26 -7.55
C THR A 138 0.84 -8.30 -6.64
N PHE A 139 0.50 -7.18 -6.06
CA PHE A 139 -0.79 -7.01 -5.37
C PHE A 139 -1.38 -5.61 -5.61
N VAL A 140 -2.71 -5.54 -5.47
CA VAL A 140 -3.46 -4.29 -5.55
C VAL A 140 -4.22 -4.11 -4.25
N ILE A 141 -3.98 -3.01 -3.55
CA ILE A 141 -4.63 -2.67 -2.29
C ILE A 141 -5.38 -1.33 -2.40
N PRO A 142 -6.56 -1.21 -1.78
CA PRO A 142 -7.24 0.07 -1.67
C PRO A 142 -6.56 0.95 -0.63
N LEU A 143 -6.27 2.21 -0.99
CA LEU A 143 -5.82 3.24 -0.06
C LEU A 143 -6.99 4.08 0.45
N SER A 144 -8.01 4.23 -0.36
CA SER A 144 -9.26 4.91 -0.04
C SER A 144 -10.37 4.42 -0.98
N PRO A 145 -11.63 4.86 -0.82
CA PRO A 145 -12.70 4.54 -1.78
C PRO A 145 -12.44 4.99 -3.21
N THR A 146 -11.47 5.89 -3.41
CA THR A 146 -11.16 6.48 -4.72
C THR A 146 -9.72 6.28 -5.19
N MET A 147 -8.93 5.50 -4.45
CA MET A 147 -7.52 5.26 -4.79
C MET A 147 -7.10 3.84 -4.49
N THR A 148 -6.29 3.29 -5.40
CA THR A 148 -5.55 2.04 -5.18
C THR A 148 -4.04 2.27 -5.24
N ILE A 149 -3.28 1.36 -4.67
CA ILE A 149 -1.87 1.18 -4.96
C ILE A 149 -1.65 -0.22 -5.50
N THR A 150 -1.02 -0.29 -6.67
CA THR A 150 -0.51 -1.54 -7.24
C THR A 150 0.97 -1.63 -6.93
N GLN A 151 1.41 -2.72 -6.34
CA GLN A 151 2.82 -2.95 -5.99
C GLN A 151 3.32 -4.23 -6.65
N MET A 152 4.53 -4.15 -7.22
CA MET A 152 5.24 -5.25 -7.83
C MET A 152 6.58 -5.42 -7.14
N HIS A 153 6.80 -6.59 -6.55
CA HIS A 153 8.00 -6.93 -5.79
C HIS A 153 8.91 -7.80 -6.67
N LEU A 154 9.86 -7.16 -7.36
CA LEU A 154 10.72 -7.81 -8.34
C LEU A 154 12.03 -8.24 -7.66
N PRO A 155 12.33 -9.54 -7.57
CA PRO A 155 13.57 -10.00 -6.96
C PRO A 155 14.80 -9.49 -7.73
N ILE A 156 15.81 -8.98 -7.00
CA ILE A 156 17.14 -8.72 -7.51
C ILE A 156 18.03 -9.94 -7.20
N ASP A 157 17.98 -10.35 -5.93
CA ASP A 157 18.62 -11.53 -5.36
C ASP A 157 17.84 -12.01 -4.11
N ASP A 158 18.39 -12.93 -3.35
CA ASP A 158 17.75 -13.51 -2.15
C ASP A 158 17.56 -12.50 -1.02
N THR A 159 18.23 -11.35 -1.06
CA THR A 159 18.28 -10.35 0.01
C THR A 159 17.86 -8.95 -0.43
N HIS A 160 17.60 -8.74 -1.72
CA HIS A 160 17.22 -7.44 -2.26
C HIS A 160 16.06 -7.56 -3.25
N THR A 161 15.14 -6.61 -3.16
CA THR A 161 13.94 -6.54 -3.98
C THR A 161 13.73 -5.13 -4.52
N TYR A 162 13.49 -4.98 -5.82
CA TYR A 162 12.89 -3.75 -6.33
C TYR A 162 11.39 -3.74 -6.04
N TRP A 163 10.96 -2.66 -5.43
CA TRP A 163 9.57 -2.34 -5.20
C TRP A 163 9.12 -1.29 -6.21
N VAL A 164 8.31 -1.70 -7.17
CA VAL A 164 7.71 -0.79 -8.16
C VAL A 164 6.25 -0.60 -7.80
N SER A 165 5.85 0.65 -7.64
CA SER A 165 4.50 0.99 -7.17
C SER A 165 3.83 2.02 -8.07
N PHE A 166 2.50 1.90 -8.16
CA PHE A 166 1.63 2.81 -8.88
C PHE A 166 0.49 3.24 -7.96
N PHE A 167 0.42 4.52 -7.64
CA PHE A 167 -0.80 5.12 -7.10
C PHE A 167 -1.76 5.40 -8.25
N THR A 168 -3.01 4.98 -8.13
CA THR A 168 -4.05 5.19 -9.14
C THR A 168 -5.27 5.83 -8.50
N SER A 169 -5.70 6.98 -9.02
CA SER A 169 -6.88 7.74 -8.55
C SER A 169 -8.04 7.58 -9.51
N PHE A 170 -9.22 7.25 -8.98
CA PHE A 170 -10.49 7.19 -9.73
C PHE A 170 -11.28 8.49 -9.65
N ALA A 171 -10.91 9.40 -8.73
CA ALA A 171 -11.65 10.65 -8.51
C ALA A 171 -11.12 11.84 -9.33
N GLY A 172 -9.87 11.78 -9.80
CA GLY A 172 -9.27 12.88 -10.54
C GLY A 172 -7.74 12.78 -10.60
N PRO A 173 -7.09 13.78 -11.23
CA PRO A 173 -5.63 13.80 -11.37
C PRO A 173 -4.90 13.81 -10.05
N VAL A 174 -3.75 13.12 -10.00
CA VAL A 174 -2.85 13.09 -8.83
C VAL A 174 -1.86 14.26 -8.87
N ASP A 175 -1.51 14.76 -7.68
CA ASP A 175 -0.50 15.81 -7.49
C ASP A 175 0.92 15.18 -7.59
N LYS A 176 1.40 15.05 -8.83
CA LYS A 176 2.68 14.39 -9.11
C LYS A 176 3.89 15.12 -8.54
N ASP A 177 3.82 16.43 -8.40
CA ASP A 177 4.96 17.23 -7.95
C ASP A 177 5.14 17.05 -6.43
N THR A 178 4.06 17.10 -5.66
CA THR A 178 4.09 16.75 -4.23
C THR A 178 4.59 15.31 -4.03
N MET A 179 4.10 14.35 -4.82
CA MET A 179 4.53 12.95 -4.70
C MET A 179 6.01 12.75 -5.06
N ARG A 180 6.53 13.44 -6.08
CA ARG A 180 7.97 13.42 -6.42
C ARG A 180 8.82 14.02 -5.31
N ALA A 181 8.40 15.16 -4.76
CA ALA A 181 9.10 15.80 -3.66
C ALA A 181 9.19 14.89 -2.43
N GLN A 182 8.11 14.21 -2.09
CA GLN A 182 8.08 13.23 -0.99
C GLN A 182 9.05 12.05 -1.28
N ARG A 183 9.07 11.50 -2.50
CA ARG A 183 10.03 10.44 -2.85
C ARG A 183 11.48 10.91 -2.75
N ALA A 184 11.80 12.09 -3.24
CA ALA A 184 13.13 12.68 -3.12
C ALA A 184 13.55 12.97 -1.67
N ALA A 185 12.58 13.31 -0.81
CA ALA A 185 12.83 13.49 0.63
C ALA A 185 13.17 12.17 1.35
N THR A 186 12.56 11.06 0.93
CA THR A 186 12.67 9.75 1.63
C THR A 186 13.67 8.79 1.01
N MET A 187 14.15 9.04 -0.20
CA MET A 187 15.04 8.15 -0.94
C MET A 187 16.29 8.86 -1.45
N THR A 188 17.38 8.12 -1.56
CA THR A 188 18.62 8.56 -2.20
C THR A 188 18.54 8.29 -3.70
N MET A 189 18.71 9.33 -4.50
CA MET A 189 18.66 9.25 -5.96
C MET A 189 20.08 9.07 -6.54
N PRO A 190 20.26 8.45 -7.69
CA PRO A 190 19.26 7.91 -8.61
C PRO A 190 18.81 6.47 -8.32
N ASP A 191 19.40 5.80 -7.32
CA ASP A 191 19.21 4.36 -7.08
C ASP A 191 17.93 4.02 -6.32
N TYR A 192 17.23 5.04 -5.81
CA TYR A 192 15.98 4.90 -5.07
C TYR A 192 16.12 4.07 -3.78
N ILE A 193 17.26 4.20 -3.09
CA ILE A 193 17.53 3.54 -1.82
C ILE A 193 16.86 4.33 -0.70
N PRO A 194 16.03 3.71 0.15
CA PRO A 194 15.46 4.38 1.32
C PRO A 194 16.53 4.99 2.22
N LYS A 195 16.31 6.22 2.69
CA LYS A 195 17.20 6.89 3.65
C LYS A 195 17.12 6.29 5.06
N LYS A 196 15.99 5.66 5.39
CA LYS A 196 15.82 4.85 6.59
C LYS A 196 16.24 3.41 6.30
N GLY A 197 17.10 2.85 7.12
CA GLY A 197 17.63 1.50 6.94
C GLY A 197 18.39 1.05 8.17
N GLN A 198 18.99 -0.12 8.12
CA GLN A 198 19.73 -0.72 9.24
C GLN A 198 20.83 0.21 9.81
N HIS A 199 21.47 1.02 8.94
CA HIS A 199 22.56 1.94 9.32
C HIS A 199 22.13 3.06 10.26
N ASN A 200 20.84 3.35 10.36
CA ASN A 200 20.28 4.39 11.22
C ASN A 200 19.04 3.89 12.00
N ASP A 201 19.02 2.58 12.28
CA ASP A 201 17.95 1.92 13.04
C ASP A 201 16.55 2.21 12.46
N TRP A 202 16.43 2.26 11.12
CA TRP A 202 15.23 2.64 10.37
C TRP A 202 14.60 3.97 10.79
N GLY A 203 15.36 4.82 11.48
CA GLY A 203 14.89 6.10 12.00
C GLY A 203 13.94 5.93 13.19
N PHE A 204 14.18 4.91 14.02
CA PHE A 204 13.43 4.69 15.26
C PHE A 204 13.51 5.87 16.19
N ASP A 205 12.39 6.26 16.76
CA ASP A 205 12.23 7.30 17.77
C ASP A 205 11.41 6.76 18.95
N ALA A 206 12.05 6.69 20.11
CA ALA A 206 11.44 6.15 21.32
C ALA A 206 10.32 7.04 21.88
N GLU A 207 10.36 8.36 21.64
CA GLU A 207 9.28 9.26 22.04
C GLU A 207 8.07 9.11 21.12
N ASP A 208 8.28 8.99 19.80
CA ASP A 208 7.22 8.67 18.84
C ASP A 208 6.53 7.35 19.19
N GLN A 209 7.32 6.32 19.58
CA GLN A 209 6.77 5.03 20.02
C GLN A 209 5.90 5.15 21.28
N ARG A 210 6.28 5.99 22.23
CA ARG A 210 5.50 6.16 23.47
C ARG A 210 4.24 6.98 23.31
N THR A 211 4.20 7.87 22.32
CA THR A 211 3.19 8.93 22.27
C THR A 211 2.33 8.93 21.02
N ARG A 212 2.79 8.34 19.91
CA ARG A 212 2.11 8.51 18.62
C ARG A 212 1.91 7.23 17.82
N THR A 213 2.99 6.49 17.53
CA THR A 213 2.93 5.29 16.70
C THR A 213 3.40 4.06 17.47
N PHE A 214 2.80 2.92 17.22
CA PHE A 214 3.16 1.67 17.89
C PHE A 214 4.63 1.25 17.65
N LEU A 215 5.18 1.53 16.50
CA LEU A 215 6.55 1.15 16.14
C LEU A 215 7.60 2.25 16.40
N GLY A 216 7.21 3.52 16.52
CA GLY A 216 8.17 4.61 16.65
C GLY A 216 9.02 4.86 15.40
N LEU A 217 8.55 4.44 14.23
CA LEU A 217 9.29 4.62 12.98
C LEU A 217 8.81 5.84 12.18
N GLY A 218 7.82 6.54 12.69
CA GLY A 218 7.08 7.53 11.92
C GLY A 218 6.31 6.88 10.77
N GLU A 219 5.87 7.67 9.82
CA GLU A 219 5.33 7.19 8.54
C GLU A 219 6.39 7.23 7.43
#